data_67de4e1bf6bdb49f75ec5389d4b99695
#
_entry.id   67de4e1bf6bdb49f75ec5389d4b99695
#
_cell.length_a   1.000
_cell.length_b   1.000
_cell.length_c   1.000
_cell.angle_alpha   90.00
_cell.angle_beta   90.00
_cell.angle_gamma   90.00
#
_symmetry.space_group_name_H-M   'P 1'
#
loop_
_entity.id
_entity.type
_entity.pdbx_description
1 polymer ?
#
loop_
_entity_poly.entity_id
_entity_poly.type
_entity_poly.pdbx_seq_one_letter_code
_entity_poly.pdbx_strand_id
1 'polypeptide(L)'
;MGRFTLIALLCMTACKKEVAVYAEPVSGPQSGYFEVSFDLSETDVEGAVTQVTVAGINAYDVVHEGNKVTLIVQGAAKAGPADVVFVTEGGEFPFPGGFEYDKPVDPIFERMAAMGASLTQGTAGGVPTYEAILANPAHLLATTGGAYLPLPLLTRGLFPTIRPEDVGPAPACRAPDVVNFIAEASIEVIGKLDDEENDQIGFYLGRVDPDLSPHDVAVGGSNVGNLVHGTAGDFGKQFVTKLVYAPYADIIEDVYTTQLELVEDIQPTLVMSTDVYGNDLIGAIVESSYVDTDQLTPVEDVRTDLTTLIERLEATGAEVFLANMPHATLLPATADKRAAALENARDIAEQTGVDPEQAVADEAIAVDARIQMVEDYGDAYNDILEELAASRPTIHVVDFGGRVAEIEVDGLEVNGEVLTVRKFGGLLSTDGVHFSDVGYAMFANLFIETMNNDLGLDLQEIDLGPIVESDPYSPAALREAGLDPALCDGT
;
A
#
# COMPACT_ATOMS: atom_id res chain seq x y z
N MET A 1 75.07 17.01 41.03
CA MET A 1 75.10 16.40 39.72
C MET A 1 74.09 15.22 39.74
N GLY A 2 72.90 15.45 39.39
CA GLY A 2 71.85 14.45 39.35
C GLY A 2 71.52 14.17 37.88
N ARG A 3 71.71 12.94 37.44
CA ARG A 3 71.33 12.44 36.11
C ARG A 3 69.81 12.14 36.08
N PHE A 4 69.03 12.91 35.30
CA PHE A 4 67.69 12.54 34.94
C PHE A 4 67.73 11.55 33.78
N THR A 5 67.25 10.34 34.02
CA THR A 5 67.03 9.34 32.98
C THR A 5 65.63 9.54 32.42
N LEU A 6 65.56 10.02 31.18
CA LEU A 6 64.29 10.19 30.41
C LEU A 6 63.87 8.79 29.90
N ILE A 7 62.85 8.21 30.48
CA ILE A 7 62.20 7.00 29.95
C ILE A 7 61.21 7.47 28.87
N ALA A 8 61.59 7.30 27.60
CA ALA A 8 60.65 7.45 26.49
C ALA A 8 59.74 6.24 26.46
N LEU A 9 58.50 6.42 26.88
CA LEU A 9 57.42 5.45 26.70
C LEU A 9 57.00 5.52 25.22
N LEU A 10 57.47 4.60 24.39
CA LEU A 10 56.95 4.40 23.05
C LEU A 10 55.54 3.79 23.20
N CYS A 11 54.48 4.59 23.09
CA CYS A 11 53.18 4.10 22.77
C CYS A 11 53.20 3.60 21.32
N MET A 12 53.41 2.29 21.15
CA MET A 12 53.04 1.62 19.90
C MET A 12 51.50 1.46 19.93
N THR A 13 50.80 2.53 19.53
CA THR A 13 49.47 2.36 19.00
C THR A 13 49.66 1.66 17.65
N ALA A 14 49.44 0.36 17.61
CA ALA A 14 49.20 -0.31 16.34
C ALA A 14 48.02 0.44 15.68
N CYS A 15 48.27 1.18 14.61
CA CYS A 15 47.22 1.60 13.70
C CYS A 15 46.61 0.29 13.18
N LYS A 16 45.51 -0.15 13.81
CA LYS A 16 44.61 -1.06 13.12
C LYS A 16 44.16 -0.30 11.87
N LYS A 17 44.42 -0.85 10.69
CA LYS A 17 43.83 -0.41 9.46
C LYS A 17 42.33 -0.35 9.75
N GLU A 18 41.69 0.80 9.67
CA GLU A 18 40.25 0.88 9.76
C GLU A 18 39.73 0.08 8.57
N VAL A 19 39.13 -1.04 8.85
CA VAL A 19 38.51 -1.90 7.85
C VAL A 19 37.18 -1.27 7.56
N ALA A 20 37.00 -0.77 6.35
CA ALA A 20 35.75 -0.14 5.91
C ALA A 20 34.99 -1.10 5.01
N VAL A 21 33.69 -1.16 5.20
CA VAL A 21 32.78 -1.78 4.24
C VAL A 21 32.26 -0.66 3.30
N TYR A 22 32.08 -0.99 2.04
CA TYR A 22 31.56 -0.05 1.04
C TYR A 22 30.15 -0.47 0.66
N ALA A 23 29.21 0.42 0.95
CA ALA A 23 27.80 0.26 0.57
C ALA A 23 27.50 0.92 -0.79
N GLU A 24 26.61 0.35 -1.58
CA GLU A 24 26.08 0.94 -2.80
C GLU A 24 24.56 0.68 -2.85
N PRO A 25 23.72 1.73 -2.71
CA PRO A 25 24.07 3.11 -2.41
C PRO A 25 24.69 3.27 -1.01
N VAL A 26 25.45 4.35 -0.79
CA VAL A 26 26.10 4.64 0.50
C VAL A 26 25.12 5.17 1.54
N SER A 27 23.99 5.72 1.10
CA SER A 27 22.90 6.21 1.93
C SER A 27 21.55 6.00 1.27
N GLY A 28 20.48 6.14 2.04
CA GLY A 28 19.13 6.11 1.54
C GLY A 28 18.08 6.61 2.54
N PRO A 29 16.81 6.70 2.13
CA PRO A 29 15.75 7.29 2.94
C PRO A 29 15.44 6.47 4.19
N GLN A 30 14.93 7.15 5.21
CA GLN A 30 14.51 6.50 6.47
C GLN A 30 13.33 5.54 6.28
N SER A 31 12.57 5.64 5.19
CA SER A 31 11.51 4.68 4.86
C SER A 31 12.02 3.26 4.69
N GLY A 32 13.26 3.08 4.22
CA GLY A 32 13.83 1.75 3.96
C GLY A 32 13.24 1.04 2.75
N TYR A 33 13.33 -0.29 2.75
CA TYR A 33 12.79 -1.22 1.75
C TYR A 33 13.41 -1.07 0.35
N PHE A 34 14.68 -0.71 0.29
CA PHE A 34 15.46 -0.65 -0.95
C PHE A 34 16.69 -1.54 -0.87
N GLU A 35 17.19 -1.92 -2.04
CA GLU A 35 18.36 -2.78 -2.15
C GLU A 35 19.64 -2.02 -1.87
N VAL A 36 20.51 -2.62 -1.06
CA VAL A 36 21.87 -2.16 -0.80
C VAL A 36 22.85 -3.32 -1.02
N SER A 37 23.94 -3.04 -1.69
CA SER A 37 25.05 -3.98 -1.88
C SER A 37 26.26 -3.54 -1.07
N PHE A 38 26.90 -4.48 -0.40
CA PHE A 38 28.13 -4.27 0.36
C PHE A 38 29.29 -5.05 -0.26
N ASP A 39 30.43 -4.37 -0.47
CA ASP A 39 31.67 -5.01 -0.89
C ASP A 39 32.53 -5.37 0.33
N LEU A 40 32.74 -6.67 0.54
CA LEU A 40 33.52 -7.24 1.64
C LEU A 40 34.99 -7.49 1.27
N SER A 41 35.46 -7.13 0.07
CA SER A 41 36.80 -7.46 -0.44
C SER A 41 37.96 -6.94 0.43
N GLU A 42 37.72 -5.83 1.15
CA GLU A 42 38.71 -5.20 2.04
C GLU A 42 38.40 -5.42 3.53
N THR A 43 37.51 -6.39 3.86
CA THR A 43 37.08 -6.68 5.22
C THR A 43 37.68 -7.99 5.75
N ASP A 44 37.58 -8.20 7.05
CA ASP A 44 37.95 -9.44 7.71
C ASP A 44 36.76 -10.40 7.91
N VAL A 45 35.64 -10.19 7.17
CA VAL A 45 34.47 -11.07 7.22
C VAL A 45 34.79 -12.39 6.57
N GLU A 46 34.78 -13.46 7.37
CA GLU A 46 35.07 -14.83 6.93
C GLU A 46 33.81 -15.70 6.97
N GLY A 47 33.64 -16.54 5.95
CA GLY A 47 32.52 -17.46 5.83
C GLY A 47 31.29 -16.85 5.13
N ALA A 48 30.24 -17.65 5.00
CA ALA A 48 28.99 -17.19 4.40
C ALA A 48 28.24 -16.26 5.36
N VAL A 49 27.82 -15.10 4.88
CA VAL A 49 26.94 -14.20 5.64
C VAL A 49 25.53 -14.78 5.62
N THR A 50 24.96 -14.98 6.80
CA THR A 50 23.63 -15.57 7.01
C THR A 50 22.61 -14.54 7.49
N GLN A 51 23.07 -13.44 8.09
CA GLN A 51 22.23 -12.36 8.58
C GLN A 51 22.99 -11.05 8.51
N VAL A 52 22.29 -9.96 8.30
CA VAL A 52 22.82 -8.59 8.40
C VAL A 52 21.86 -7.74 9.19
N THR A 53 22.38 -6.89 10.08
CA THR A 53 21.61 -5.82 10.69
C THR A 53 22.14 -4.47 10.27
N VAL A 54 21.24 -3.51 10.02
CA VAL A 54 21.56 -2.11 9.77
C VAL A 54 20.84 -1.28 10.83
N ALA A 55 21.54 -0.42 11.54
CA ALA A 55 21.02 0.29 12.72
C ALA A 55 20.42 -0.65 13.80
N GLY A 56 20.89 -1.90 13.89
CA GLY A 56 20.35 -2.92 14.78
C GLY A 56 19.06 -3.59 14.32
N ILE A 57 18.57 -3.28 13.12
CA ILE A 57 17.35 -3.83 12.52
C ILE A 57 17.76 -4.88 11.49
N ASN A 58 17.11 -6.05 11.49
CA ASN A 58 17.39 -7.11 10.53
C ASN A 58 17.11 -6.66 9.11
N ALA A 59 18.04 -6.93 8.20
CA ALA A 59 17.83 -6.79 6.76
C ALA A 59 17.15 -8.05 6.19
N TYR A 60 16.52 -7.89 5.02
CA TYR A 60 15.84 -8.99 4.30
C TYR A 60 16.60 -9.42 3.05
N ASP A 61 16.19 -10.55 2.49
CA ASP A 61 16.68 -11.04 1.19
C ASP A 61 18.21 -10.99 1.09
N VAL A 62 18.89 -11.42 2.17
CA VAL A 62 20.36 -11.38 2.23
C VAL A 62 20.94 -12.43 1.30
N VAL A 63 21.65 -11.98 0.24
CA VAL A 63 22.34 -12.82 -0.72
C VAL A 63 23.84 -12.54 -0.65
N HIS A 64 24.66 -13.58 -0.43
CA HIS A 64 26.11 -13.48 -0.37
C HIS A 64 26.74 -14.22 -1.55
N GLU A 65 27.34 -13.46 -2.49
CA GLU A 65 28.02 -13.98 -3.68
C GLU A 65 29.46 -13.45 -3.78
N GLY A 66 30.42 -14.32 -3.55
CA GLY A 66 31.83 -13.95 -3.57
C GLY A 66 32.18 -12.95 -2.46
N ASN A 67 32.53 -11.72 -2.82
CA ASN A 67 32.78 -10.64 -1.87
C ASN A 67 31.62 -9.65 -1.76
N LYS A 68 30.51 -9.92 -2.44
CA LYS A 68 29.34 -9.03 -2.47
C LYS A 68 28.22 -9.60 -1.61
N VAL A 69 27.66 -8.77 -0.73
CA VAL A 69 26.43 -9.05 0.01
C VAL A 69 25.37 -8.05 -0.46
N THR A 70 24.29 -8.55 -1.00
CA THR A 70 23.13 -7.76 -1.41
C THR A 70 21.97 -8.05 -0.46
N LEU A 71 21.22 -7.03 -0.08
CA LEU A 71 20.12 -7.15 0.89
C LEU A 71 19.13 -5.99 0.72
N ILE A 72 17.95 -6.17 1.31
CA ILE A 72 16.96 -5.09 1.46
C ILE A 72 17.10 -4.50 2.88
N VAL A 73 17.36 -3.19 2.94
CA VAL A 73 17.45 -2.44 4.19
C VAL A 73 16.05 -2.06 4.66
N GLN A 74 15.77 -2.22 5.95
CA GLN A 74 14.54 -1.71 6.56
C GLN A 74 14.64 -0.22 6.90
N GLY A 75 13.50 0.41 7.16
CA GLY A 75 13.43 1.78 7.64
C GLY A 75 14.03 1.97 9.04
N ALA A 76 14.55 3.16 9.31
CA ALA A 76 15.07 3.52 10.62
C ALA A 76 14.51 4.84 11.13
N ALA A 77 14.11 4.85 12.41
CA ALA A 77 13.53 6.03 13.06
C ALA A 77 14.51 7.22 13.25
N LYS A 78 15.79 7.02 12.92
CA LYS A 78 16.82 8.05 13.07
C LYS A 78 17.67 8.16 11.82
N ALA A 79 17.79 9.37 11.30
CA ALA A 79 18.74 9.71 10.25
C ALA A 79 20.19 9.74 10.76
N GLY A 80 21.12 9.59 9.85
CA GLY A 80 22.55 9.66 10.08
C GLY A 80 23.25 8.30 9.99
N PRO A 81 24.52 8.24 10.44
CA PRO A 81 25.33 7.01 10.34
C PRO A 81 24.69 5.85 11.10
N ALA A 82 24.63 4.69 10.44
CA ALA A 82 24.08 3.45 10.93
C ALA A 82 25.16 2.36 10.93
N ASP A 83 25.26 1.64 12.04
CA ASP A 83 26.15 0.50 12.15
C ASP A 83 25.60 -0.68 11.33
N VAL A 84 26.49 -1.33 10.58
CA VAL A 84 26.17 -2.56 9.83
C VAL A 84 26.87 -3.72 10.50
N VAL A 85 26.14 -4.80 10.80
CA VAL A 85 26.72 -6.01 11.40
C VAL A 85 26.43 -7.20 10.51
N PHE A 86 27.49 -7.84 10.01
CA PHE A 86 27.38 -9.10 9.29
C PHE A 86 27.54 -10.28 10.26
N VAL A 87 26.65 -11.27 10.15
CA VAL A 87 26.69 -12.48 10.96
C VAL A 87 27.05 -13.67 10.07
N THR A 88 28.06 -14.45 10.50
CA THR A 88 28.50 -15.69 9.85
C THR A 88 28.61 -16.78 10.89
N GLU A 89 28.93 -18.02 10.49
CA GLU A 89 29.29 -19.09 11.44
C GLU A 89 30.51 -18.73 12.31
N GLY A 90 31.40 -17.85 11.84
CA GLY A 90 32.58 -17.37 12.55
C GLY A 90 32.30 -16.30 13.60
N GLY A 91 31.13 -15.73 13.65
CA GLY A 91 30.71 -14.68 14.59
C GLY A 91 30.16 -13.43 13.93
N GLU A 92 30.13 -12.33 14.68
CA GLU A 92 29.64 -11.03 14.29
C GLU A 92 30.78 -10.10 13.87
N PHE A 93 30.57 -9.36 12.76
CA PHE A 93 31.53 -8.41 12.20
C PHE A 93 30.88 -7.04 12.12
N PRO A 94 31.06 -6.16 13.13
CA PRO A 94 30.48 -4.83 13.16
C PRO A 94 31.29 -3.83 12.33
N PHE A 95 30.60 -3.01 11.57
CA PHE A 95 31.12 -1.88 10.80
C PHE A 95 30.40 -0.59 11.22
N PRO A 96 30.94 0.17 12.17
CA PRO A 96 30.34 1.41 12.64
C PRO A 96 30.20 2.42 11.51
N GLY A 97 28.98 2.96 11.30
CA GLY A 97 28.71 3.91 10.25
C GLY A 97 28.87 3.34 8.84
N GLY A 98 28.70 2.02 8.66
CA GLY A 98 28.83 1.36 7.37
C GLY A 98 27.73 1.69 6.37
N PHE A 99 26.67 2.36 6.81
CA PHE A 99 25.56 2.91 6.00
C PHE A 99 25.10 4.24 6.59
N GLU A 100 24.34 5.06 5.84
CA GLU A 100 23.77 6.30 6.34
C GLU A 100 22.29 6.41 5.94
N TYR A 101 21.42 6.74 6.91
CA TYR A 101 20.04 7.12 6.61
C TYR A 101 19.96 8.62 6.38
N ASP A 102 19.41 9.01 5.24
CA ASP A 102 19.21 10.41 4.86
C ASP A 102 18.23 11.09 5.83
N LYS A 103 18.39 12.40 6.01
CA LYS A 103 17.40 13.17 6.77
C LYS A 103 16.15 13.39 5.92
N PRO A 104 14.97 13.48 6.57
CA PRO A 104 13.77 13.94 5.89
C PRO A 104 14.00 15.28 5.19
N VAL A 105 13.39 15.46 4.04
CA VAL A 105 13.52 16.69 3.23
C VAL A 105 12.86 17.89 3.92
N ASP A 106 11.86 17.64 4.76
CA ASP A 106 11.15 18.65 5.56
C ASP A 106 10.73 18.05 6.92
N PRO A 107 10.61 18.84 7.98
CA PRO A 107 10.17 18.36 9.30
C PRO A 107 8.83 17.62 9.32
N ILE A 108 7.91 17.87 8.39
CA ILE A 108 6.65 17.14 8.32
C ILE A 108 6.85 15.64 8.08
N PHE A 109 7.99 15.26 7.48
CA PHE A 109 8.35 13.87 7.20
C PHE A 109 9.14 13.19 8.34
N GLU A 110 9.31 13.82 9.50
CA GLU A 110 10.03 13.18 10.63
C GLU A 110 9.35 11.88 11.08
N ARG A 111 8.02 11.83 11.03
CA ARG A 111 7.23 10.65 11.42
C ARG A 111 5.91 10.61 10.67
N MET A 112 5.80 9.68 9.77
CA MET A 112 4.61 9.53 8.94
C MET A 112 3.75 8.38 9.45
N ALA A 113 2.43 8.54 9.34
CA ALA A 113 1.45 7.48 9.50
C ALA A 113 0.53 7.44 8.26
N ALA A 114 0.09 6.24 7.90
CA ALA A 114 -0.91 6.02 6.87
C ALA A 114 -2.06 5.21 7.45
N MET A 115 -3.29 5.57 7.10
CA MET A 115 -4.51 4.90 7.53
C MET A 115 -5.53 4.90 6.40
N GLY A 116 -6.48 3.99 6.43
CA GLY A 116 -7.49 3.87 5.38
C GLY A 116 -7.83 2.42 5.08
N ALA A 117 -8.07 2.13 3.82
CA ALA A 117 -8.46 0.81 3.39
C ALA A 117 -7.44 0.21 2.39
N SER A 118 -7.93 -0.47 1.36
CA SER A 118 -7.10 -1.27 0.45
C SER A 118 -6.18 -0.45 -0.46
N LEU A 119 -6.57 0.76 -0.85
CA LEU A 119 -5.72 1.62 -1.68
C LEU A 119 -4.55 2.18 -0.89
N THR A 120 -4.75 2.51 0.38
CA THR A 120 -3.67 2.95 1.28
C THR A 120 -2.78 1.77 1.66
N GLN A 121 -3.37 0.60 1.96
CA GLN A 121 -2.63 -0.62 2.32
C GLN A 121 -1.71 -1.13 1.19
N GLY A 122 -2.07 -0.88 -0.08
CA GLY A 122 -1.39 -1.47 -1.23
C GLY A 122 -1.97 -2.83 -1.59
N THR A 123 -3.13 -2.83 -2.25
CA THR A 123 -3.81 -4.02 -2.77
C THR A 123 -3.76 -4.00 -4.29
N ALA A 124 -3.43 -5.10 -4.91
CA ALA A 124 -3.50 -5.29 -6.36
C ALA A 124 -3.96 -6.71 -6.68
N GLY A 125 -4.79 -6.87 -7.71
CA GLY A 125 -5.37 -8.18 -8.03
C GLY A 125 -6.21 -8.76 -6.88
N GLY A 126 -6.89 -7.90 -6.12
CA GLY A 126 -7.85 -8.24 -5.08
C GLY A 126 -7.29 -8.49 -3.68
N VAL A 127 -5.97 -8.55 -3.49
CA VAL A 127 -5.34 -8.86 -2.20
C VAL A 127 -4.09 -8.02 -1.95
N PRO A 128 -3.72 -7.76 -0.67
CA PRO A 128 -2.44 -7.15 -0.36
C PRO A 128 -1.31 -8.16 -0.63
N THR A 129 -0.26 -7.72 -1.31
CA THR A 129 0.94 -8.52 -1.56
C THR A 129 2.20 -7.80 -1.11
N TYR A 130 3.31 -8.52 -1.01
CA TYR A 130 4.61 -7.92 -0.71
C TYR A 130 4.92 -6.76 -1.68
N GLU A 131 4.74 -6.99 -2.97
CA GLU A 131 5.04 -6.05 -4.05
C GLU A 131 4.09 -4.84 -4.01
N ALA A 132 2.79 -5.07 -3.88
CA ALA A 132 1.78 -4.01 -3.86
C ALA A 132 1.91 -3.10 -2.62
N ILE A 133 2.29 -3.67 -1.46
CA ILE A 133 2.58 -2.87 -0.25
C ILE A 133 3.78 -1.94 -0.49
N LEU A 134 4.81 -2.39 -1.20
CA LEU A 134 5.96 -1.54 -1.56
C LEU A 134 5.64 -0.51 -2.66
N ALA A 135 4.64 -0.77 -3.48
CA ALA A 135 4.18 0.15 -4.51
C ALA A 135 3.12 1.14 -4.01
N ASN A 136 2.61 1.00 -2.78
CA ASN A 136 1.53 1.83 -2.27
C ASN A 136 1.91 3.32 -2.18
N PRO A 137 0.95 4.24 -2.28
CA PRO A 137 1.22 5.68 -2.28
C PRO A 137 1.89 6.17 -1.00
N ALA A 138 1.60 5.55 0.15
CA ALA A 138 2.17 5.94 1.42
C ALA A 138 3.68 5.66 1.47
N HIS A 139 4.11 4.47 1.03
CA HIS A 139 5.53 4.12 0.96
C HIS A 139 6.28 4.98 -0.07
N LEU A 140 5.69 5.21 -1.23
CA LEU A 140 6.28 6.03 -2.29
C LEU A 140 6.46 7.48 -1.82
N LEU A 141 5.46 8.05 -1.15
CA LEU A 141 5.54 9.38 -0.55
C LEU A 141 6.58 9.43 0.57
N ALA A 142 6.60 8.42 1.46
CA ALA A 142 7.60 8.32 2.52
C ALA A 142 9.02 8.25 1.96
N THR A 143 9.23 7.52 0.88
CA THR A 143 10.53 7.43 0.20
C THR A 143 10.95 8.76 -0.39
N THR A 144 10.04 9.48 -1.06
CA THR A 144 10.29 10.80 -1.63
C THR A 144 10.58 11.85 -0.57
N GLY A 145 9.85 11.85 0.53
CA GLY A 145 10.04 12.77 1.67
C GLY A 145 11.16 12.37 2.63
N GLY A 146 11.68 11.16 2.51
CA GLY A 146 12.64 10.59 3.45
C GLY A 146 12.03 10.24 4.81
N ALA A 147 10.71 10.03 4.88
CA ALA A 147 9.99 9.77 6.12
C ALA A 147 10.24 8.38 6.69
N TYR A 148 10.24 8.26 8.02
CA TYR A 148 10.14 6.96 8.67
C TYR A 148 8.69 6.46 8.63
N LEU A 149 8.45 5.42 7.84
CA LEU A 149 7.16 4.74 7.70
C LEU A 149 7.37 3.22 7.69
N PRO A 150 7.45 2.56 8.85
CA PRO A 150 7.51 1.10 8.89
C PRO A 150 6.21 0.49 8.35
N LEU A 151 6.36 -0.47 7.43
CA LEU A 151 5.25 -1.11 6.70
C LEU A 151 4.85 -2.44 7.34
N PRO A 152 3.57 -2.83 7.27
CA PRO A 152 3.12 -4.18 7.62
C PRO A 152 3.46 -5.19 6.51
N LEU A 153 4.73 -5.23 6.10
CA LEU A 153 5.16 -5.99 4.93
C LEU A 153 4.88 -7.48 5.09
N LEU A 154 4.12 -8.05 4.15
CA LEU A 154 3.74 -9.46 4.14
C LEU A 154 4.84 -10.32 3.52
N THR A 155 4.91 -11.59 3.91
CA THR A 155 5.85 -12.53 3.28
C THR A 155 5.50 -12.75 1.81
N ARG A 156 6.52 -12.86 0.94
CA ARG A 156 6.32 -13.07 -0.50
C ARG A 156 5.49 -14.32 -0.76
N GLY A 157 4.48 -14.18 -1.62
CA GLY A 157 3.58 -15.27 -2.00
C GLY A 157 2.68 -15.76 -0.86
N LEU A 158 2.47 -14.96 0.19
CA LEU A 158 1.47 -15.27 1.23
C LEU A 158 0.09 -15.37 0.60
N PHE A 159 -0.35 -14.33 -0.11
CA PHE A 159 -1.60 -14.34 -0.86
C PHE A 159 -1.34 -14.69 -2.33
N PRO A 160 -2.18 -15.53 -2.96
CA PRO A 160 -2.29 -15.58 -4.40
C PRO A 160 -2.90 -14.25 -4.90
N THR A 161 -2.57 -13.81 -6.10
CA THR A 161 -3.12 -12.59 -6.71
C THR A 161 -3.73 -12.92 -8.06
N ILE A 162 -4.76 -12.20 -8.47
CA ILE A 162 -5.32 -12.30 -9.81
C ILE A 162 -4.33 -11.65 -10.80
N ARG A 163 -3.70 -12.49 -11.61
CA ARG A 163 -2.72 -12.05 -12.60
C ARG A 163 -3.35 -11.91 -13.98
N PRO A 164 -2.69 -11.22 -14.92
CA PRO A 164 -3.17 -11.14 -16.30
C PRO A 164 -3.46 -12.52 -16.94
N GLU A 165 -2.68 -13.55 -16.63
CA GLU A 165 -2.88 -14.91 -17.13
C GLU A 165 -4.13 -15.63 -16.60
N ASP A 166 -4.68 -15.16 -15.48
CA ASP A 166 -5.92 -15.70 -14.87
C ASP A 166 -7.18 -15.12 -15.53
N VAL A 167 -7.02 -14.07 -16.33
CA VAL A 167 -8.12 -13.43 -17.05
C VAL A 167 -8.55 -14.27 -18.23
N GLY A 168 -9.85 -14.47 -18.39
CA GLY A 168 -10.41 -15.22 -19.51
C GLY A 168 -10.12 -14.56 -20.88
N PRO A 169 -10.18 -15.34 -21.97
CA PRO A 169 -9.82 -14.86 -23.31
C PRO A 169 -10.78 -13.79 -23.86
N ALA A 170 -10.27 -13.00 -24.81
CA ALA A 170 -11.09 -12.06 -25.57
C ALA A 170 -12.24 -12.77 -26.32
N PRO A 171 -13.40 -12.14 -26.55
CA PRO A 171 -13.70 -10.73 -26.24
C PRO A 171 -14.20 -10.50 -24.80
N ALA A 172 -14.47 -11.56 -24.05
CA ALA A 172 -15.06 -11.42 -22.73
C ALA A 172 -14.08 -10.83 -21.70
N CYS A 173 -12.78 -11.18 -21.77
CA CYS A 173 -11.71 -10.70 -20.90
C CYS A 173 -12.14 -10.57 -19.43
N ARG A 174 -12.83 -11.59 -18.93
CA ARG A 174 -13.38 -11.56 -17.56
C ARG A 174 -12.30 -11.99 -16.57
N ALA A 175 -12.00 -11.12 -15.62
CA ALA A 175 -11.28 -11.50 -14.43
C ALA A 175 -12.11 -12.48 -13.57
N PRO A 176 -11.47 -13.35 -12.77
CA PRO A 176 -12.17 -14.11 -11.74
C PRO A 176 -13.02 -13.20 -10.86
N ASP A 177 -14.12 -13.73 -10.32
CA ASP A 177 -14.93 -12.99 -9.36
C ASP A 177 -14.09 -12.69 -8.10
N VAL A 178 -13.85 -11.42 -7.83
CA VAL A 178 -12.93 -10.94 -6.78
C VAL A 178 -13.36 -11.43 -5.41
N VAL A 179 -14.67 -11.46 -5.11
CA VAL A 179 -15.18 -11.89 -3.80
C VAL A 179 -14.91 -13.37 -3.56
N ASN A 180 -15.19 -14.21 -4.54
CA ASN A 180 -14.90 -15.63 -4.45
C ASN A 180 -13.38 -15.89 -4.39
N PHE A 181 -12.61 -15.15 -5.19
CA PHE A 181 -11.16 -15.24 -5.17
C PHE A 181 -10.58 -14.87 -3.79
N ILE A 182 -11.00 -13.76 -3.19
CA ILE A 182 -10.55 -13.35 -1.84
C ILE A 182 -10.93 -14.41 -0.79
N ALA A 183 -12.13 -15.00 -0.89
CA ALA A 183 -12.55 -16.04 0.03
C ALA A 183 -11.68 -17.31 -0.07
N GLU A 184 -11.37 -17.76 -1.30
CA GLU A 184 -10.48 -18.90 -1.55
C GLU A 184 -9.03 -18.59 -1.11
N ALA A 185 -8.52 -17.40 -1.44
CA ALA A 185 -7.21 -16.92 -1.03
C ALA A 185 -7.08 -16.90 0.50
N SER A 186 -8.09 -16.43 1.20
CA SER A 186 -8.08 -16.39 2.67
C SER A 186 -7.98 -17.78 3.29
N ILE A 187 -8.67 -18.79 2.72
CA ILE A 187 -8.56 -20.18 3.18
C ILE A 187 -7.13 -20.72 2.96
N GLU A 188 -6.53 -20.44 1.81
CA GLU A 188 -5.15 -20.85 1.53
C GLU A 188 -4.15 -20.21 2.50
N VAL A 189 -4.31 -18.89 2.76
CA VAL A 189 -3.49 -18.15 3.71
C VAL A 189 -3.61 -18.71 5.13
N ILE A 190 -4.84 -19.01 5.59
CA ILE A 190 -5.04 -19.64 6.90
C ILE A 190 -4.25 -20.93 7.00
N GLY A 191 -4.23 -21.76 5.95
CA GLY A 191 -3.43 -22.98 5.92
C GLY A 191 -1.91 -22.73 5.96
N LYS A 192 -1.43 -21.60 5.42
CA LYS A 192 0.00 -21.20 5.49
C LYS A 192 0.39 -20.64 6.86
N LEU A 193 -0.58 -20.11 7.60
CA LEU A 193 -0.39 -19.51 8.92
C LEU A 193 -0.66 -20.51 10.07
N ASP A 194 -0.89 -21.79 9.76
CA ASP A 194 -1.11 -22.83 10.77
C ASP A 194 0.18 -23.08 11.57
N ASP A 195 0.12 -22.75 12.84
CA ASP A 195 1.21 -22.99 13.78
C ASP A 195 0.95 -24.31 14.49
N GLU A 196 1.43 -25.42 13.88
CA GLU A 196 1.26 -26.78 14.39
C GLU A 196 1.85 -26.99 15.81
N GLU A 197 2.84 -26.17 16.20
CA GLU A 197 3.47 -26.29 17.53
C GLU A 197 2.54 -25.75 18.64
N ASN A 198 1.76 -24.70 18.32
CA ASN A 198 0.91 -24.02 19.29
C ASN A 198 -0.59 -24.31 19.08
N ASP A 199 -0.95 -25.10 18.05
CA ASP A 199 -2.34 -25.43 17.68
C ASP A 199 -3.22 -24.17 17.48
N GLN A 200 -2.66 -23.14 16.79
CA GLN A 200 -3.28 -21.85 16.54
C GLN A 200 -2.84 -21.24 15.22
N ILE A 201 -3.59 -20.21 14.76
CA ILE A 201 -3.19 -19.42 13.59
C ILE A 201 -2.13 -18.40 14.03
N GLY A 202 -0.90 -18.57 13.53
CA GLY A 202 0.21 -17.68 13.78
C GLY A 202 0.24 -16.50 12.79
N PHE A 203 -0.55 -15.45 13.01
CA PHE A 203 -0.59 -14.28 12.12
C PHE A 203 0.80 -13.64 11.89
N TYR A 204 1.70 -13.74 12.88
CA TYR A 204 3.08 -13.29 12.77
C TYR A 204 3.87 -14.01 11.66
N LEU A 205 3.50 -15.23 11.28
CA LEU A 205 4.13 -15.99 10.20
C LEU A 205 3.87 -15.36 8.82
N GLY A 206 2.82 -14.55 8.70
CA GLY A 206 2.50 -13.80 7.48
C GLY A 206 3.29 -12.51 7.30
N ARG A 207 4.08 -12.07 8.29
CA ARG A 207 4.85 -10.84 8.27
C ARG A 207 6.33 -11.10 8.01
N VAL A 208 6.97 -10.24 7.22
CA VAL A 208 8.43 -10.28 7.03
C VAL A 208 9.15 -9.96 8.32
N ASP A 209 8.67 -8.97 9.06
CA ASP A 209 9.11 -8.64 10.41
C ASP A 209 7.91 -8.62 11.36
N PRO A 210 7.69 -9.70 12.11
CA PRO A 210 6.55 -9.80 13.01
C PRO A 210 6.65 -8.88 14.23
N ASP A 211 7.86 -8.43 14.58
CA ASP A 211 8.09 -7.57 15.75
C ASP A 211 8.01 -6.08 15.43
N LEU A 212 7.96 -5.73 14.13
CA LEU A 212 7.87 -4.35 13.69
C LEU A 212 6.47 -3.80 13.86
N SER A 213 6.33 -2.72 14.63
CA SER A 213 5.09 -1.95 14.76
C SER A 213 4.90 -1.06 13.51
N PRO A 214 3.91 -1.33 12.65
CA PRO A 214 3.73 -0.57 11.43
C PRO A 214 3.17 0.83 11.71
N HIS A 215 3.57 1.80 10.90
CA HIS A 215 2.95 3.11 10.83
C HIS A 215 1.96 3.23 9.65
N ASP A 216 2.03 2.32 8.69
CA ASP A 216 0.93 2.10 7.77
C ASP A 216 -0.03 1.10 8.42
N VAL A 217 -1.12 1.63 8.96
CA VAL A 217 -2.14 0.87 9.69
C VAL A 217 -3.41 0.64 8.87
N ALA A 218 -3.34 0.89 7.57
CA ALA A 218 -4.47 0.69 6.67
C ALA A 218 -4.86 -0.78 6.56
N VAL A 219 -6.17 -1.06 6.52
CA VAL A 219 -6.73 -2.41 6.45
C VAL A 219 -7.76 -2.49 5.34
N GLY A 220 -7.49 -3.33 4.34
CA GLY A 220 -8.39 -3.54 3.21
C GLY A 220 -9.83 -3.86 3.64
N GLY A 221 -10.79 -3.26 2.96
CA GLY A 221 -12.22 -3.40 3.26
C GLY A 221 -12.74 -2.51 4.39
N SER A 222 -11.89 -1.71 5.06
CA SER A 222 -12.34 -0.80 6.11
C SER A 222 -13.18 0.35 5.54
N ASN A 223 -14.29 0.65 6.18
CA ASN A 223 -15.06 1.88 5.97
C ASN A 223 -14.71 2.91 7.05
N VAL A 224 -15.21 4.15 6.95
CA VAL A 224 -14.87 5.21 7.91
C VAL A 224 -15.23 4.83 9.35
N GLY A 225 -16.34 4.15 9.57
CA GLY A 225 -16.75 3.65 10.89
C GLY A 225 -15.73 2.66 11.47
N ASN A 226 -15.11 1.81 10.63
CA ASN A 226 -14.07 0.90 11.08
C ASN A 226 -12.80 1.62 11.53
N LEU A 227 -12.45 2.73 10.88
CA LEU A 227 -11.29 3.54 11.27
C LEU A 227 -11.44 4.12 12.68
N VAL A 228 -12.66 4.50 13.05
CA VAL A 228 -12.99 5.19 14.31
C VAL A 228 -13.41 4.22 15.41
N HIS A 229 -14.16 3.16 15.08
CA HIS A 229 -14.81 2.25 16.04
C HIS A 229 -14.24 0.83 16.05
N GLY A 230 -13.38 0.49 15.07
CA GLY A 230 -12.78 -0.83 14.91
C GLY A 230 -13.65 -1.81 14.10
N THR A 231 -13.15 -3.03 13.95
CA THR A 231 -13.71 -4.07 13.04
C THR A 231 -14.41 -5.19 13.79
N ALA A 232 -14.92 -4.94 14.98
CA ALA A 232 -15.59 -5.95 15.80
C ALA A 232 -16.78 -6.61 15.06
N GLY A 233 -16.83 -7.93 15.07
CA GLY A 233 -17.92 -8.70 14.46
C GLY A 233 -17.72 -9.08 12.97
N ASP A 234 -16.75 -8.48 12.27
CA ASP A 234 -16.42 -8.79 10.88
C ASP A 234 -15.18 -9.69 10.80
N PHE A 235 -15.38 -10.98 10.55
CA PHE A 235 -14.27 -11.95 10.54
C PHE A 235 -13.23 -11.66 9.44
N GLY A 236 -13.64 -11.28 8.24
CA GLY A 236 -12.73 -11.02 7.13
C GLY A 236 -11.83 -9.81 7.42
N LYS A 237 -12.42 -8.71 7.85
CA LYS A 237 -11.69 -7.50 8.26
C LYS A 237 -10.81 -7.76 9.47
N GLN A 238 -11.29 -8.50 10.49
CA GLN A 238 -10.47 -8.89 11.64
C GLN A 238 -9.26 -9.75 11.24
N PHE A 239 -9.39 -10.63 10.25
CA PHE A 239 -8.28 -11.43 9.75
C PHE A 239 -7.16 -10.54 9.19
N VAL A 240 -7.48 -9.62 8.27
CA VAL A 240 -6.51 -8.67 7.70
C VAL A 240 -5.97 -7.74 8.78
N THR A 241 -6.83 -7.26 9.69
CA THR A 241 -6.43 -6.43 10.84
C THR A 241 -5.35 -7.10 11.67
N LYS A 242 -5.50 -8.39 11.97
CA LYS A 242 -4.50 -9.16 12.74
C LYS A 242 -3.17 -9.30 12.01
N LEU A 243 -3.19 -9.44 10.68
CA LEU A 243 -1.96 -9.45 9.88
C LEU A 243 -1.25 -8.09 9.92
N VAL A 244 -2.00 -6.98 9.84
CA VAL A 244 -1.44 -5.63 9.83
C VAL A 244 -0.94 -5.21 11.20
N TYR A 245 -1.75 -5.43 12.26
CA TYR A 245 -1.49 -4.85 13.57
C TYR A 245 -0.57 -5.68 14.49
N ALA A 246 -0.19 -6.92 14.11
CA ALA A 246 0.86 -7.58 14.85
C ALA A 246 2.13 -6.70 14.83
N PRO A 247 2.76 -6.35 15.93
CA PRO A 247 2.64 -6.86 17.30
C PRO A 247 1.80 -5.98 18.25
N TYR A 248 1.08 -4.98 17.80
CA TYR A 248 0.30 -4.08 18.67
C TYR A 248 -0.74 -4.79 19.54
N ALA A 249 -0.98 -6.02 19.25
CA ALA A 249 -2.04 -6.73 19.90
C ALA A 249 -1.55 -8.05 20.48
N ASP A 250 -1.78 -8.23 21.75
CA ASP A 250 -2.20 -9.53 22.30
C ASP A 250 -3.56 -9.88 21.66
N ILE A 251 -3.53 -10.04 20.33
CA ILE A 251 -4.64 -9.90 19.39
C ILE A 251 -5.52 -11.13 19.33
N ILE A 252 -5.27 -12.09 20.18
CA ILE A 252 -5.91 -13.40 20.03
C ILE A 252 -7.40 -13.35 20.41
N GLU A 253 -7.84 -12.45 21.24
CA GLU A 253 -9.23 -12.49 21.71
C GLU A 253 -10.14 -11.36 21.20
N ASP A 254 -9.69 -10.11 21.07
CA ASP A 254 -10.53 -9.00 20.60
C ASP A 254 -9.68 -7.85 20.03
N VAL A 255 -9.85 -7.49 18.74
CA VAL A 255 -9.21 -6.30 18.17
C VAL A 255 -10.03 -5.08 18.58
N TYR A 256 -9.68 -4.49 19.72
CA TYR A 256 -10.32 -3.26 20.21
C TYR A 256 -9.59 -1.99 19.75
N THR A 257 -8.35 -2.12 19.29
CA THR A 257 -7.57 -0.98 18.82
C THR A 257 -8.05 -0.56 17.44
N THR A 258 -8.38 0.71 17.28
CA THR A 258 -8.77 1.29 16.00
C THR A 258 -7.55 1.81 15.24
N GLN A 259 -7.67 2.00 13.92
CA GLN A 259 -6.62 2.67 13.14
C GLN A 259 -6.32 4.06 13.72
N LEU A 260 -7.36 4.80 14.09
CA LEU A 260 -7.24 6.14 14.66
C LEU A 260 -6.47 6.14 15.98
N GLU A 261 -6.72 5.20 16.89
CA GLU A 261 -5.96 5.05 18.14
C GLU A 261 -4.49 4.73 17.87
N LEU A 262 -4.18 3.87 16.91
CA LEU A 262 -2.79 3.59 16.53
C LEU A 262 -2.09 4.83 15.95
N VAL A 263 -2.77 5.59 15.10
CA VAL A 263 -2.23 6.86 14.57
C VAL A 263 -1.96 7.84 15.69
N GLU A 264 -2.87 7.97 16.67
CA GLU A 264 -2.65 8.81 17.85
C GLU A 264 -1.44 8.36 18.68
N ASP A 265 -1.26 7.06 18.87
CA ASP A 265 -0.11 6.49 19.62
C ASP A 265 1.21 6.70 18.87
N ILE A 266 1.22 6.66 17.54
CA ILE A 266 2.37 6.98 16.71
C ILE A 266 2.81 8.44 16.90
N GLN A 267 1.89 9.36 17.21
CA GLN A 267 2.12 10.80 17.28
C GLN A 267 2.80 11.35 16.01
N PRO A 268 2.17 11.21 14.86
CA PRO A 268 2.76 11.55 13.57
C PRO A 268 2.97 13.06 13.41
N THR A 269 3.86 13.42 12.49
CA THR A 269 3.98 14.78 11.93
C THR A 269 3.21 14.91 10.62
N LEU A 270 2.96 13.78 9.96
CA LEU A 270 2.21 13.66 8.71
C LEU A 270 1.28 12.44 8.76
N VAL A 271 0.02 12.63 8.40
CA VAL A 271 -0.94 11.53 8.18
C VAL A 271 -1.44 11.58 6.76
N MET A 272 -1.54 10.44 6.11
CA MET A 272 -2.19 10.35 4.81
C MET A 272 -3.22 9.22 4.74
N SER A 273 -4.24 9.41 3.89
CA SER A 273 -5.18 8.36 3.48
C SER A 273 -5.62 8.56 2.04
N THR A 274 -5.61 7.49 1.27
CA THR A 274 -6.09 7.47 -0.12
C THR A 274 -7.56 7.10 -0.25
N ASP A 275 -8.16 6.52 0.81
CA ASP A 275 -9.49 5.91 0.72
C ASP A 275 -10.21 5.85 2.08
N VAL A 276 -10.20 6.97 2.83
CA VAL A 276 -10.76 7.06 4.19
C VAL A 276 -12.23 6.62 4.29
N TYR A 277 -13.02 6.80 3.24
CA TYR A 277 -14.42 6.35 3.11
C TYR A 277 -14.69 5.58 1.81
N GLY A 278 -13.63 5.08 1.15
CA GLY A 278 -13.79 4.40 -0.13
C GLY A 278 -14.73 3.20 -0.06
N ASN A 279 -14.65 2.40 0.99
CA ASN A 279 -15.50 1.22 1.16
C ASN A 279 -16.93 1.53 1.61
N ASP A 280 -17.21 2.71 2.16
CA ASP A 280 -18.58 3.19 2.40
C ASP A 280 -19.38 3.34 1.10
N LEU A 281 -18.66 3.50 -0.02
CA LEU A 281 -19.20 3.66 -1.36
C LEU A 281 -19.03 2.41 -2.22
N ILE A 282 -17.77 1.95 -2.38
CA ILE A 282 -17.43 0.89 -3.34
C ILE A 282 -17.96 -0.48 -2.90
N GLY A 283 -18.25 -0.69 -1.61
CA GLY A 283 -18.91 -1.88 -1.10
C GLY A 283 -20.17 -2.23 -1.88
N ALA A 284 -20.96 -1.22 -2.28
CA ALA A 284 -22.16 -1.40 -3.10
C ALA A 284 -21.86 -2.02 -4.49
N ILE A 285 -20.63 -1.90 -4.98
CA ILE A 285 -20.19 -2.45 -6.27
C ILE A 285 -19.50 -3.80 -6.09
N VAL A 286 -18.64 -3.96 -5.08
CA VAL A 286 -17.72 -5.12 -5.01
C VAL A 286 -18.18 -6.26 -4.08
N GLU A 287 -18.93 -5.97 -3.02
CA GLU A 287 -19.28 -6.97 -2.01
C GLU A 287 -20.40 -7.94 -2.42
N SER A 288 -21.16 -7.63 -3.46
CA SER A 288 -22.24 -8.47 -3.98
C SER A 288 -22.04 -8.83 -5.45
N SER A 289 -22.76 -9.84 -5.93
CA SER A 289 -22.78 -10.18 -7.37
C SER A 289 -23.55 -9.17 -8.23
N TYR A 290 -24.21 -8.20 -7.63
CA TYR A 290 -24.96 -7.11 -8.27
C TYR A 290 -24.67 -5.79 -7.53
N VAL A 291 -25.07 -4.66 -8.11
CA VAL A 291 -24.97 -3.36 -7.43
C VAL A 291 -25.97 -3.33 -6.27
N ASP A 292 -25.45 -3.38 -5.04
CA ASP A 292 -26.22 -3.51 -3.81
C ASP A 292 -26.19 -2.22 -2.99
N THR A 293 -27.17 -1.38 -3.18
CA THR A 293 -27.25 -0.08 -2.48
C THR A 293 -27.52 -0.19 -0.98
N ASP A 294 -27.86 -1.38 -0.47
CA ASP A 294 -28.00 -1.61 0.98
C ASP A 294 -26.60 -1.65 1.69
N GLN A 295 -25.52 -1.75 0.91
CA GLN A 295 -24.14 -1.68 1.41
C GLN A 295 -23.62 -0.23 1.55
N LEU A 296 -24.37 0.77 1.04
CA LEU A 296 -23.98 2.18 1.19
C LEU A 296 -24.14 2.60 2.66
N THR A 297 -23.10 3.20 3.22
CA THR A 297 -23.19 3.78 4.56
C THR A 297 -24.08 5.04 4.51
N PRO A 298 -25.04 5.22 5.42
CA PRO A 298 -25.88 6.42 5.44
C PRO A 298 -25.02 7.70 5.53
N VAL A 299 -25.38 8.73 4.76
CA VAL A 299 -24.62 9.98 4.65
C VAL A 299 -24.36 10.63 6.01
N GLU A 300 -25.34 10.58 6.93
CA GLU A 300 -25.19 11.13 8.28
C GLU A 300 -24.23 10.33 9.17
N ASP A 301 -24.14 9.04 8.95
CA ASP A 301 -23.18 8.18 9.67
C ASP A 301 -21.75 8.50 9.19
N VAL A 302 -21.53 8.60 7.86
CA VAL A 302 -20.25 9.05 7.30
C VAL A 302 -19.88 10.44 7.81
N ARG A 303 -20.82 11.39 7.84
CA ARG A 303 -20.57 12.73 8.40
C ARG A 303 -20.12 12.67 9.86
N THR A 304 -20.78 11.86 10.66
CA THR A 304 -20.47 11.69 12.10
C THR A 304 -19.07 11.13 12.29
N ASP A 305 -18.75 10.06 11.57
CA ASP A 305 -17.48 9.36 11.69
C ASP A 305 -16.32 10.16 11.10
N LEU A 306 -16.49 10.80 9.93
CA LEU A 306 -15.50 11.72 9.37
C LEU A 306 -15.24 12.93 10.28
N THR A 307 -16.28 13.47 10.90
CA THR A 307 -16.11 14.57 11.87
C THR A 307 -15.25 14.11 13.05
N THR A 308 -15.56 12.96 13.62
CA THR A 308 -14.79 12.37 14.73
C THR A 308 -13.34 12.09 14.31
N LEU A 309 -13.14 11.50 13.15
CA LEU A 309 -11.82 11.18 12.59
C LEU A 309 -10.98 12.45 12.45
N ILE A 310 -11.51 13.46 11.75
CA ILE A 310 -10.80 14.71 11.44
C ILE A 310 -10.48 15.49 12.71
N GLU A 311 -11.41 15.60 13.66
CA GLU A 311 -11.18 16.29 14.94
C GLU A 311 -10.07 15.63 15.77
N ARG A 312 -10.01 14.31 15.77
CA ARG A 312 -8.97 13.56 16.49
C ARG A 312 -7.62 13.63 15.78
N LEU A 313 -7.60 13.56 14.43
CA LEU A 313 -6.36 13.74 13.66
C LEU A 313 -5.81 15.16 13.81
N GLU A 314 -6.65 16.21 13.73
CA GLU A 314 -6.24 17.59 13.99
C GLU A 314 -5.63 17.77 15.39
N ALA A 315 -6.17 17.05 16.38
CA ALA A 315 -5.65 17.10 17.76
C ALA A 315 -4.24 16.50 17.92
N THR A 316 -3.77 15.69 16.99
CA THR A 316 -2.37 15.18 16.96
C THR A 316 -1.37 16.27 16.62
N GLY A 317 -1.80 17.34 15.94
CA GLY A 317 -0.95 18.41 15.44
C GLY A 317 -0.21 18.06 14.14
N ALA A 318 -0.53 16.96 13.51
CA ALA A 318 0.03 16.56 12.21
C ALA A 318 -0.59 17.35 11.05
N GLU A 319 0.14 17.47 9.96
CA GLU A 319 -0.46 17.77 8.66
C GLU A 319 -1.16 16.51 8.14
N VAL A 320 -2.41 16.63 7.70
CA VAL A 320 -3.29 15.50 7.34
C VAL A 320 -3.75 15.65 5.90
N PHE A 321 -3.45 14.66 5.06
CA PHE A 321 -3.83 14.64 3.66
C PHE A 321 -4.81 13.50 3.41
N LEU A 322 -6.05 13.82 3.03
CA LEU A 322 -7.12 12.87 2.77
C LEU A 322 -7.59 13.02 1.32
N ALA A 323 -7.61 11.92 0.56
CA ALA A 323 -8.12 11.96 -0.80
C ALA A 323 -9.64 11.88 -0.83
N ASN A 324 -10.26 12.65 -1.73
CA ASN A 324 -11.65 12.45 -2.14
C ASN A 324 -11.76 11.23 -3.07
N MET A 325 -12.97 10.76 -3.35
CA MET A 325 -13.18 9.55 -4.14
C MET A 325 -13.70 9.88 -5.55
N PRO A 326 -13.27 9.14 -6.59
CA PRO A 326 -13.81 9.27 -7.93
C PRO A 326 -15.21 8.71 -8.01
N HIS A 327 -15.95 9.10 -9.06
CA HIS A 327 -17.22 8.47 -9.40
C HIS A 327 -17.05 6.99 -9.67
N ALA A 328 -17.92 6.16 -9.10
CA ALA A 328 -17.89 4.72 -9.23
C ALA A 328 -18.06 4.25 -10.69
N THR A 329 -18.74 5.05 -11.53
CA THR A 329 -18.88 4.78 -12.97
C THR A 329 -17.56 4.81 -13.74
N LEU A 330 -16.51 5.42 -13.21
CA LEU A 330 -15.18 5.44 -13.79
C LEU A 330 -14.41 4.13 -13.55
N LEU A 331 -14.91 3.26 -12.66
CA LEU A 331 -14.27 1.99 -12.34
C LEU A 331 -14.79 0.86 -13.25
N PRO A 332 -13.91 0.07 -13.88
CA PRO A 332 -14.28 -1.09 -14.70
C PRO A 332 -15.17 -2.09 -13.97
N ALA A 333 -14.97 -2.28 -12.66
CA ALA A 333 -15.82 -3.15 -11.85
C ALA A 333 -17.31 -2.77 -11.91
N THR A 334 -17.65 -1.49 -11.97
CA THR A 334 -19.04 -1.02 -12.11
C THR A 334 -19.63 -1.43 -13.45
N ALA A 335 -18.87 -1.27 -14.54
CA ALA A 335 -19.31 -1.69 -15.88
C ALA A 335 -19.48 -3.22 -15.95
N ASP A 336 -18.58 -3.99 -15.35
CA ASP A 336 -18.67 -5.45 -15.28
C ASP A 336 -19.91 -5.92 -14.49
N LYS A 337 -20.23 -5.27 -13.36
CA LYS A 337 -21.45 -5.57 -12.58
C LYS A 337 -22.73 -5.24 -13.35
N ARG A 338 -22.73 -4.09 -14.05
CA ARG A 338 -23.83 -3.72 -14.95
C ARG A 338 -24.04 -4.77 -16.03
N ALA A 339 -22.99 -5.16 -16.72
CA ALA A 339 -23.07 -6.19 -17.78
C ALA A 339 -23.56 -7.54 -17.25
N ALA A 340 -23.08 -7.98 -16.08
CA ALA A 340 -23.50 -9.21 -15.43
C ALA A 340 -24.99 -9.17 -15.04
N ALA A 341 -25.50 -8.05 -14.55
CA ALA A 341 -26.92 -7.88 -14.23
C ALA A 341 -27.81 -8.06 -15.45
N LEU A 342 -27.44 -7.47 -16.60
CA LEU A 342 -28.18 -7.59 -17.86
C LEU A 342 -28.15 -9.00 -18.43
N GLU A 343 -27.00 -9.68 -18.34
CA GLU A 343 -26.89 -11.10 -18.76
C GLU A 343 -27.79 -12.00 -17.90
N ASN A 344 -27.75 -11.84 -16.57
CA ASN A 344 -28.59 -12.59 -15.64
C ASN A 344 -30.09 -12.36 -15.90
N ALA A 345 -30.49 -11.11 -16.18
CA ALA A 345 -31.88 -10.80 -16.52
C ALA A 345 -32.34 -11.53 -17.81
N ARG A 346 -31.47 -11.60 -18.82
CA ARG A 346 -31.74 -12.35 -20.05
C ARG A 346 -31.92 -13.85 -19.79
N ASP A 347 -30.98 -14.44 -19.02
CA ASP A 347 -30.99 -15.87 -18.71
C ASP A 347 -32.26 -16.29 -17.91
N ILE A 348 -32.64 -15.46 -16.94
CA ILE A 348 -33.88 -15.68 -16.16
C ILE A 348 -35.12 -15.58 -17.08
N ALA A 349 -35.15 -14.60 -17.97
CA ALA A 349 -36.28 -14.40 -18.89
C ALA A 349 -36.45 -15.59 -19.84
N GLU A 350 -35.37 -16.10 -20.41
CA GLU A 350 -35.35 -17.31 -21.25
C GLU A 350 -35.85 -18.55 -20.52
N GLN A 351 -35.48 -18.74 -19.24
CA GLN A 351 -35.88 -19.86 -18.42
C GLN A 351 -37.35 -19.76 -17.98
N THR A 352 -37.89 -18.55 -17.81
CA THR A 352 -39.25 -18.32 -17.33
C THR A 352 -40.25 -18.04 -18.43
N GLY A 353 -39.80 -17.89 -19.69
CA GLY A 353 -40.68 -17.63 -20.83
C GLY A 353 -41.16 -16.16 -20.91
N VAL A 354 -40.49 -15.26 -20.21
CA VAL A 354 -40.67 -13.81 -20.35
C VAL A 354 -39.91 -13.33 -21.58
N ASP A 355 -40.32 -12.19 -22.15
CA ASP A 355 -39.58 -11.59 -23.26
C ASP A 355 -38.19 -11.11 -22.78
N PRO A 356 -37.08 -11.71 -23.29
CA PRO A 356 -35.74 -11.36 -22.87
C PRO A 356 -35.32 -9.92 -23.18
N GLU A 357 -35.82 -9.35 -24.30
CA GLU A 357 -35.48 -7.96 -24.66
C GLU A 357 -36.11 -6.98 -23.66
N GLN A 358 -37.36 -7.23 -23.26
CA GLN A 358 -38.03 -6.40 -22.26
C GLN A 358 -37.40 -6.58 -20.87
N ALA A 359 -37.04 -7.79 -20.47
CA ALA A 359 -36.40 -8.05 -19.17
C ALA A 359 -35.04 -7.34 -19.08
N VAL A 360 -34.24 -7.37 -20.13
CA VAL A 360 -32.95 -6.66 -20.20
C VAL A 360 -33.14 -5.15 -20.15
N ALA A 361 -34.17 -4.60 -20.84
CA ALA A 361 -34.45 -3.18 -20.83
C ALA A 361 -34.92 -2.70 -19.42
N ASP A 362 -35.74 -3.49 -18.75
CA ASP A 362 -36.22 -3.18 -17.40
C ASP A 362 -35.07 -3.25 -16.38
N GLU A 363 -34.18 -4.26 -16.46
CA GLU A 363 -33.00 -4.37 -15.60
C GLU A 363 -32.00 -3.24 -15.87
N ALA A 364 -31.80 -2.82 -17.13
CA ALA A 364 -30.93 -1.69 -17.45
C ALA A 364 -31.35 -0.42 -16.69
N ILE A 365 -32.65 -0.12 -16.69
CA ILE A 365 -33.18 1.01 -15.94
C ILE A 365 -32.93 0.84 -14.44
N ALA A 366 -33.15 -0.37 -13.91
CA ALA A 366 -33.00 -0.63 -12.50
C ALA A 366 -31.53 -0.55 -12.03
N VAL A 367 -30.60 -1.14 -12.79
CA VAL A 367 -29.18 -1.13 -12.43
C VAL A 367 -28.58 0.28 -12.58
N ASP A 368 -28.98 1.03 -13.64
CA ASP A 368 -28.52 2.39 -13.83
C ASP A 368 -29.01 3.33 -12.70
N ALA A 369 -30.24 3.12 -12.20
CA ALA A 369 -30.74 3.85 -11.04
C ALA A 369 -29.97 3.52 -9.74
N ARG A 370 -29.55 2.26 -9.55
CA ARG A 370 -28.70 1.88 -8.40
C ARG A 370 -27.30 2.50 -8.51
N ILE A 371 -26.70 2.48 -9.69
CA ILE A 371 -25.40 3.12 -9.95
C ILE A 371 -25.51 4.63 -9.69
N GLN A 372 -26.56 5.30 -10.16
CA GLN A 372 -26.76 6.73 -9.89
C GLN A 372 -26.87 7.02 -8.38
N MET A 373 -27.49 6.13 -7.61
CA MET A 373 -27.52 6.29 -6.15
C MET A 373 -26.12 6.19 -5.54
N VAL A 374 -25.25 5.30 -6.03
CA VAL A 374 -23.84 5.24 -5.58
C VAL A 374 -23.13 6.55 -5.90
N GLU A 375 -23.32 7.13 -7.07
CA GLU A 375 -22.77 8.44 -7.43
C GLU A 375 -23.26 9.56 -6.51
N ASP A 376 -24.58 9.65 -6.27
CA ASP A 376 -25.16 10.66 -5.41
C ASP A 376 -24.61 10.59 -3.96
N TYR A 377 -24.32 9.37 -3.47
CA TYR A 377 -23.68 9.17 -2.16
C TYR A 377 -22.20 9.57 -2.19
N GLY A 378 -21.49 9.25 -3.28
CA GLY A 378 -20.09 9.63 -3.47
C GLY A 378 -19.90 11.15 -3.45
N ASP A 379 -20.75 11.87 -4.18
CA ASP A 379 -20.77 13.34 -4.18
C ASP A 379 -21.03 13.88 -2.77
N ALA A 380 -22.00 13.31 -2.05
CA ALA A 380 -22.30 13.74 -0.68
C ALA A 380 -21.15 13.49 0.31
N TYR A 381 -20.40 12.39 0.15
CA TYR A 381 -19.24 12.12 1.00
C TYR A 381 -18.06 13.05 0.69
N ASN A 382 -17.81 13.33 -0.60
CA ASN A 382 -16.81 14.29 -1.04
C ASN A 382 -17.14 15.70 -0.50
N ASP A 383 -18.40 16.15 -0.61
CA ASP A 383 -18.86 17.43 -0.07
C ASP A 383 -18.63 17.53 1.44
N ILE A 384 -18.86 16.43 2.20
CA ILE A 384 -18.61 16.39 3.65
C ILE A 384 -17.13 16.56 3.95
N LEU A 385 -16.24 15.85 3.25
CA LEU A 385 -14.81 15.97 3.43
C LEU A 385 -14.33 17.41 3.18
N GLU A 386 -14.75 18.00 2.06
CA GLU A 386 -14.41 19.39 1.70
C GLU A 386 -14.93 20.39 2.73
N GLU A 387 -16.19 20.25 3.17
CA GLU A 387 -16.77 21.10 4.22
C GLU A 387 -15.97 21.04 5.53
N LEU A 388 -15.61 19.83 5.97
CA LEU A 388 -14.86 19.61 7.20
C LEU A 388 -13.42 20.15 7.09
N ALA A 389 -12.77 20.03 5.95
CA ALA A 389 -11.42 20.51 5.72
C ALA A 389 -11.36 22.06 5.61
N ALA A 390 -12.37 22.69 5.01
CA ALA A 390 -12.35 24.11 4.64
C ALA A 390 -12.03 25.10 5.78
N SER A 391 -12.26 24.72 7.02
CA SER A 391 -11.98 25.57 8.21
C SER A 391 -10.77 25.09 9.03
N ARG A 392 -10.08 24.06 8.60
CA ARG A 392 -8.99 23.40 9.33
C ARG A 392 -7.69 23.48 8.52
N PRO A 393 -6.75 24.35 8.86
CA PRO A 393 -5.56 24.62 8.04
C PRO A 393 -4.57 23.45 7.96
N THR A 394 -4.71 22.44 8.82
CA THR A 394 -3.85 21.24 8.82
C THR A 394 -4.54 20.05 8.15
N ILE A 395 -5.74 20.23 7.58
CA ILE A 395 -6.47 19.18 6.86
C ILE A 395 -6.52 19.56 5.39
N HIS A 396 -5.90 18.75 4.55
CA HIS A 396 -5.75 18.96 3.12
C HIS A 396 -6.54 17.91 2.34
N VAL A 397 -7.32 18.34 1.35
CA VAL A 397 -8.03 17.44 0.46
C VAL A 397 -7.20 17.23 -0.81
N VAL A 398 -6.92 15.98 -1.13
CA VAL A 398 -6.25 15.56 -2.35
C VAL A 398 -7.33 15.23 -3.38
N ASP A 399 -7.38 15.97 -4.49
CA ASP A 399 -8.43 15.82 -5.52
C ASP A 399 -8.19 14.61 -6.43
N PHE A 400 -8.34 13.43 -5.85
CA PHE A 400 -8.20 12.17 -6.57
C PHE A 400 -9.35 11.94 -7.56
N GLY A 401 -10.58 12.28 -7.17
CA GLY A 401 -11.76 12.17 -8.03
C GLY A 401 -11.62 12.98 -9.31
N GLY A 402 -11.20 14.24 -9.21
CA GLY A 402 -10.93 15.10 -10.36
C GLY A 402 -9.82 14.55 -11.24
N ARG A 403 -8.73 14.06 -10.65
CA ARG A 403 -7.61 13.48 -11.42
C ARG A 403 -8.01 12.24 -12.22
N VAL A 404 -8.78 11.33 -11.62
CA VAL A 404 -9.30 10.13 -12.32
C VAL A 404 -10.24 10.54 -13.47
N ALA A 405 -11.08 11.53 -13.27
CA ALA A 405 -11.97 12.05 -14.31
C ALA A 405 -11.20 12.70 -15.50
N GLU A 406 -10.14 13.44 -15.23
CA GLU A 406 -9.23 13.95 -16.27
C GLU A 406 -8.60 12.85 -17.09
N ILE A 407 -8.05 11.82 -16.42
CA ILE A 407 -7.40 10.69 -17.06
C ILE A 407 -8.38 9.86 -17.89
N GLU A 408 -9.63 9.73 -17.49
CA GLU A 408 -10.65 9.04 -18.31
C GLU A 408 -10.87 9.75 -19.65
N VAL A 409 -10.76 11.08 -19.69
CA VAL A 409 -10.96 11.87 -20.92
C VAL A 409 -9.69 11.93 -21.77
N ASP A 410 -8.56 12.27 -21.15
CA ASP A 410 -7.34 12.64 -21.87
C ASP A 410 -6.28 11.52 -21.88
N GLY A 411 -6.39 10.55 -20.97
CA GLY A 411 -5.35 9.56 -20.70
C GLY A 411 -4.16 10.17 -19.95
N LEU A 412 -3.23 9.32 -19.53
CA LEU A 412 -1.95 9.68 -18.95
C LEU A 412 -0.83 9.15 -19.86
N GLU A 413 -0.10 10.04 -20.50
CA GLU A 413 1.01 9.64 -21.39
C GLU A 413 2.30 9.41 -20.59
N VAL A 414 2.85 8.18 -20.65
CA VAL A 414 4.11 7.79 -20.01
C VAL A 414 4.93 6.98 -21.03
N ASN A 415 6.15 7.41 -21.37
CA ASN A 415 7.05 6.75 -22.32
C ASN A 415 6.42 6.43 -23.70
N GLY A 416 5.44 7.24 -24.13
CA GLY A 416 4.72 7.03 -25.39
C GLY A 416 3.57 6.01 -25.33
N GLU A 417 3.30 5.44 -24.16
CA GLU A 417 2.07 4.69 -23.88
C GLU A 417 1.03 5.64 -23.26
N VAL A 418 -0.24 5.47 -23.66
CA VAL A 418 -1.36 6.20 -23.06
C VAL A 418 -2.05 5.29 -22.05
N LEU A 419 -1.90 5.61 -20.78
CA LEU A 419 -2.52 4.89 -19.67
C LEU A 419 -3.91 5.45 -19.39
N THR A 420 -4.84 4.60 -19.00
CA THR A 420 -6.22 4.98 -18.66
C THR A 420 -6.71 4.21 -17.45
N VAL A 421 -7.80 4.67 -16.84
CA VAL A 421 -8.51 3.95 -15.77
C VAL A 421 -9.49 2.91 -16.32
N ARG A 422 -9.56 2.73 -17.63
CA ARG A 422 -10.38 1.70 -18.28
C ARG A 422 -9.83 0.31 -18.00
N LYS A 423 -10.66 -0.68 -18.23
CA LYS A 423 -10.26 -2.09 -18.09
C LYS A 423 -9.01 -2.37 -18.94
N PHE A 424 -7.95 -2.88 -18.30
CA PHE A 424 -6.64 -3.13 -18.91
C PHE A 424 -5.95 -1.90 -19.51
N GLY A 425 -6.38 -0.70 -19.09
CA GLY A 425 -5.77 0.57 -19.54
C GLY A 425 -4.45 0.92 -18.87
N GLY A 426 -3.95 0.06 -17.98
CA GLY A 426 -2.62 0.16 -17.37
C GLY A 426 -2.57 0.83 -16.00
N LEU A 427 -3.58 1.63 -15.59
CA LEU A 427 -3.59 2.26 -14.27
C LEU A 427 -4.28 1.42 -13.19
N LEU A 428 -5.09 0.44 -13.58
CA LEU A 428 -5.75 -0.47 -12.66
C LEU A 428 -5.21 -1.89 -12.83
N SER A 429 -5.20 -2.64 -11.74
CA SER A 429 -4.95 -4.08 -11.75
C SER A 429 -6.11 -4.84 -12.38
N THR A 430 -5.98 -6.16 -12.50
CA THR A 430 -6.97 -7.02 -13.16
C THR A 430 -8.33 -7.07 -12.47
N ASP A 431 -8.43 -6.67 -11.20
CA ASP A 431 -9.69 -6.65 -10.45
C ASP A 431 -10.61 -5.46 -10.80
N GLY A 432 -10.09 -4.47 -11.55
CA GLY A 432 -10.84 -3.30 -12.01
C GLY A 432 -11.24 -2.30 -10.93
N VAL A 433 -10.61 -2.37 -9.76
CA VAL A 433 -10.82 -1.49 -8.60
C VAL A 433 -9.50 -0.92 -8.10
N HIS A 434 -8.53 -1.80 -7.79
CA HIS A 434 -7.25 -1.41 -7.24
C HIS A 434 -6.26 -0.99 -8.32
N PHE A 435 -5.33 -0.13 -7.94
CA PHE A 435 -4.34 0.38 -8.87
C PHE A 435 -3.23 -0.64 -9.17
N SER A 436 -2.62 -0.46 -10.32
CA SER A 436 -1.33 -1.04 -10.68
C SER A 436 -0.20 -0.26 -10.01
N ASP A 437 1.04 -0.74 -10.13
CA ASP A 437 2.20 -0.04 -9.53
C ASP A 437 2.33 1.38 -10.09
N VAL A 438 2.16 1.57 -11.40
CA VAL A 438 2.20 2.91 -12.03
C VAL A 438 0.99 3.76 -11.64
N GLY A 439 -0.17 3.14 -11.43
CA GLY A 439 -1.35 3.82 -10.92
C GLY A 439 -1.16 4.33 -9.49
N TYR A 440 -0.56 3.54 -8.62
CA TYR A 440 -0.20 3.96 -7.26
C TYR A 440 0.85 5.07 -7.25
N ALA A 441 1.85 5.01 -8.13
CA ALA A 441 2.85 6.06 -8.25
C ALA A 441 2.26 7.38 -8.77
N MET A 442 1.32 7.32 -9.72
CA MET A 442 0.54 8.48 -10.15
C MET A 442 -0.25 9.07 -8.99
N PHE A 443 -0.85 8.23 -8.14
CA PHE A 443 -1.57 8.69 -6.97
C PHE A 443 -0.64 9.34 -5.93
N ALA A 444 0.55 8.76 -5.70
CA ALA A 444 1.57 9.39 -4.83
C ALA A 444 1.99 10.77 -5.37
N ASN A 445 2.13 10.93 -6.70
CA ASN A 445 2.43 12.22 -7.32
C ASN A 445 1.33 13.26 -7.07
N LEU A 446 0.06 12.86 -7.01
CA LEU A 446 -1.03 13.77 -6.67
C LEU A 446 -0.92 14.29 -5.22
N PHE A 447 -0.50 13.42 -4.27
CA PHE A 447 -0.18 13.87 -2.91
C PHE A 447 1.00 14.84 -2.90
N ILE A 448 2.07 14.54 -3.65
CA ILE A 448 3.25 15.40 -3.79
C ILE A 448 2.84 16.76 -4.35
N GLU A 449 2.04 16.80 -5.42
CA GLU A 449 1.52 18.04 -6.00
C GLU A 449 0.73 18.86 -4.99
N THR A 450 -0.20 18.21 -4.26
CA THR A 450 -1.01 18.88 -3.23
C THR A 450 -0.13 19.45 -2.10
N MET A 451 0.86 18.69 -1.62
CA MET A 451 1.81 19.15 -0.60
C MET A 451 2.66 20.34 -1.09
N ASN A 452 3.13 20.29 -2.32
CA ASN A 452 3.89 21.38 -2.91
C ASN A 452 3.03 22.67 -3.01
N ASN A 453 1.77 22.53 -3.40
CA ASN A 453 0.84 23.65 -3.55
C ASN A 453 0.42 24.25 -2.19
N ASP A 454 0.04 23.41 -1.24
CA ASP A 454 -0.57 23.86 0.02
C ASP A 454 0.49 24.28 1.07
N LEU A 455 1.60 23.56 1.13
CA LEU A 455 2.67 23.80 2.12
C LEU A 455 3.88 24.54 1.53
N GLY A 456 3.93 24.72 0.20
CA GLY A 456 5.05 25.37 -0.47
C GLY A 456 6.34 24.55 -0.45
N LEU A 457 6.22 23.22 -0.43
CA LEU A 457 7.34 22.30 -0.53
C LEU A 457 7.88 22.25 -1.96
N ASP A 458 9.05 21.61 -2.16
CA ASP A 458 9.69 21.39 -3.47
C ASP A 458 10.02 19.88 -3.61
N LEU A 459 9.01 19.04 -3.35
CA LEU A 459 9.13 17.59 -3.52
C LEU A 459 9.19 17.27 -5.01
N GLN A 460 10.08 16.35 -5.36
CA GLN A 460 10.18 15.87 -6.73
C GLN A 460 9.11 14.82 -7.00
N GLU A 461 8.42 14.94 -8.13
CA GLU A 461 7.52 13.90 -8.59
C GLU A 461 8.28 12.61 -8.89
N ILE A 462 7.60 11.49 -8.66
CA ILE A 462 8.09 10.16 -8.98
C ILE A 462 8.07 9.99 -10.50
N ASP A 463 9.21 9.57 -11.06
CA ASP A 463 9.28 9.23 -12.48
C ASP A 463 8.50 7.94 -12.77
N LEU A 464 7.40 8.07 -13.49
CA LEU A 464 6.53 6.93 -13.85
C LEU A 464 7.14 6.03 -14.93
N GLY A 465 8.13 6.52 -15.68
CA GLY A 465 8.73 5.80 -16.80
C GLY A 465 9.29 4.44 -16.42
N PRO A 466 10.23 4.35 -15.48
CA PRO A 466 10.77 3.06 -15.03
C PRO A 466 9.72 2.15 -14.40
N ILE A 467 8.70 2.72 -13.74
CA ILE A 467 7.64 1.93 -13.10
C ILE A 467 6.78 1.26 -14.15
N VAL A 468 6.32 1.97 -15.19
CA VAL A 468 5.49 1.39 -16.25
C VAL A 468 6.21 0.28 -17.01
N GLU A 469 7.54 0.35 -17.14
CA GLU A 469 8.33 -0.69 -17.79
C GLU A 469 8.37 -2.02 -17.02
N SER A 470 8.26 -1.97 -15.70
CA SER A 470 8.28 -3.15 -14.81
C SER A 470 6.89 -3.57 -14.31
N ASP A 471 5.86 -2.76 -14.52
CA ASP A 471 4.50 -3.00 -14.03
C ASP A 471 3.85 -4.17 -14.80
N PRO A 472 3.45 -5.25 -14.11
CA PRO A 472 2.81 -6.41 -14.75
C PRO A 472 1.43 -6.08 -15.37
N TYR A 473 0.83 -4.96 -14.98
CA TYR A 473 -0.44 -4.47 -15.51
C TYR A 473 -0.27 -3.37 -16.56
N SER A 474 0.96 -3.04 -16.94
CA SER A 474 1.20 -2.07 -18.03
C SER A 474 0.57 -2.53 -19.33
N PRO A 475 0.16 -1.60 -20.24
CA PRO A 475 -0.43 -1.99 -21.52
C PRO A 475 0.47 -2.91 -22.35
N ALA A 476 1.80 -2.77 -22.23
CA ALA A 476 2.75 -3.64 -22.90
C ALA A 476 2.72 -5.06 -22.33
N ALA A 477 2.77 -5.21 -21.01
CA ALA A 477 2.71 -6.51 -20.33
C ALA A 477 1.35 -7.21 -20.56
N LEU A 478 0.25 -6.45 -20.50
CA LEU A 478 -1.09 -6.98 -20.78
C LEU A 478 -1.22 -7.49 -22.21
N ARG A 479 -0.70 -6.76 -23.22
CA ARG A 479 -0.67 -7.23 -24.61
C ARG A 479 0.16 -8.50 -24.77
N GLU A 480 1.29 -8.63 -24.08
CA GLU A 480 2.11 -9.84 -24.06
C GLU A 480 1.36 -11.03 -23.45
N ALA A 481 0.55 -10.80 -22.42
CA ALA A 481 -0.36 -11.80 -21.86
C ALA A 481 -1.59 -12.11 -22.73
N GLY A 482 -1.76 -11.42 -23.86
CA GLY A 482 -2.89 -11.60 -24.79
C GLY A 482 -4.16 -10.82 -24.40
N LEU A 483 -4.03 -9.88 -23.50
CA LEU A 483 -5.10 -8.98 -23.06
C LEU A 483 -4.91 -7.62 -23.77
N ASP A 484 -5.41 -7.49 -24.98
CA ASP A 484 -5.41 -6.21 -25.67
C ASP A 484 -6.67 -5.42 -25.26
N PRO A 485 -6.52 -4.23 -24.65
CA PRO A 485 -7.67 -3.37 -24.29
C PRO A 485 -8.65 -3.18 -25.45
N ALA A 486 -8.14 -2.98 -26.68
CA ALA A 486 -8.96 -2.81 -27.88
C ALA A 486 -9.80 -4.05 -28.25
N LEU A 487 -9.42 -5.24 -27.76
CA LEU A 487 -10.15 -6.49 -27.97
C LEU A 487 -11.06 -6.85 -26.80
N CYS A 488 -10.82 -6.25 -25.61
CA CYS A 488 -11.54 -6.50 -24.37
C CYS A 488 -12.67 -5.46 -24.12
N ASP A 489 -12.66 -4.32 -24.78
CA ASP A 489 -13.70 -3.28 -24.74
C ASP A 489 -14.99 -3.68 -25.50
N GLY A 490 -15.15 -4.93 -25.79
CA GLY A 490 -16.30 -5.44 -26.54
C GLY A 490 -17.56 -5.56 -25.71
N THR A 491 -18.07 -4.42 -25.20
CA THR A 491 -19.54 -4.18 -25.04
C THR A 491 -19.80 -2.88 -24.33
#